data_02bdab85a0eeff20da14b0b77094cdf3
#
_entry.id   02bdab85a0eeff20da14b0b77094cdf3
#
_cell.length_a   1.000
_cell.length_b   1.000
_cell.length_c   1.000
_cell.angle_alpha   90.00
_cell.angle_beta   90.00
_cell.angle_gamma   90.00
#
_symmetry.space_group_name_H-M   'P 1'
#
loop_
_entity.id
_entity.type
_entity.pdbx_description
1 polymer ?
#
loop_
_entity_poly.entity_id
_entity_poly.type
_entity_poly.pdbx_seq_one_letter_code
_entity_poly.pdbx_strand_id
1 'polypeptide(L)'
;YAGNSYRHCLVVSGGVTGHDLTPPHDISDKSVYGRLPKGENGEFYADLMKRSFTLLNDHPVNLKRVKEGKKPANSIWLWGEGTKPALEDFSKMRGLKGGIITAVDLVKGIGMLAGMRILDVDGITGNYDTDFKGKAEAAADALLNDGLDYVYIHIDAPDECGHRGDCAHKVYSIEQIDGKVLKTLFKRFENAGEDFTLLVCPDHSTPCDIKTH
;
A
#
# COMPACT_ATOMS: atom_id res chain seq x y z
N TYR A 1 15.08 -3.02 -4.70
CA TYR A 1 13.97 -3.84 -5.19
C TYR A 1 12.88 -2.95 -5.75
N ALA A 2 12.41 -3.27 -6.96
CA ALA A 2 11.26 -2.60 -7.54
C ALA A 2 9.98 -3.07 -6.82
N GLY A 3 9.16 -2.12 -6.44
CA GLY A 3 7.83 -2.36 -5.88
C GLY A 3 6.74 -1.81 -6.80
N ASN A 4 5.54 -1.71 -6.28
CA ASN A 4 4.39 -1.23 -7.05
C ASN A 4 4.39 0.29 -7.19
N SER A 5 4.15 0.79 -8.42
CA SER A 5 4.06 2.21 -8.77
C SER A 5 5.34 2.98 -8.37
N TYR A 6 5.23 3.98 -7.53
CA TYR A 6 6.34 4.84 -7.06
C TYR A 6 7.03 4.30 -5.80
N ARG A 7 6.54 3.22 -5.21
CA ARG A 7 7.08 2.63 -3.97
C ARG A 7 8.11 1.56 -4.32
N HIS A 8 9.33 1.72 -3.83
CA HIS A 8 10.44 0.79 -4.03
C HIS A 8 11.13 0.54 -2.69
N CYS A 9 11.88 -0.55 -2.56
CA CYS A 9 12.59 -0.89 -1.33
C CYS A 9 14.10 -0.82 -1.55
N LEU A 10 14.77 0.01 -0.75
CA LEU A 10 16.22 0.02 -0.62
C LEU A 10 16.62 -0.82 0.59
N VAL A 11 17.45 -1.84 0.38
CA VAL A 11 18.03 -2.65 1.46
C VAL A 11 19.50 -2.29 1.61
N VAL A 12 19.89 -1.91 2.83
CA VAL A 12 21.27 -1.56 3.16
C VAL A 12 21.80 -2.56 4.19
N SER A 13 22.77 -3.38 3.79
CA SER A 13 23.43 -4.32 4.71
C SER A 13 24.38 -3.55 5.63
N GLY A 14 24.29 -3.78 6.94
CA GLY A 14 25.09 -3.07 7.93
C GLY A 14 24.73 -1.59 8.10
N GLY A 15 23.59 -1.17 7.56
CA GLY A 15 23.07 0.18 7.76
C GLY A 15 22.60 0.40 9.20
N VAL A 16 22.51 1.66 9.58
CA VAL A 16 21.94 2.10 10.87
C VAL A 16 20.56 2.72 10.62
N THR A 17 19.77 2.81 11.66
CA THR A 17 18.46 3.51 11.68
C THR A 17 18.56 4.74 12.58
N GLY A 18 17.51 5.56 12.60
CA GLY A 18 17.44 6.77 13.43
C GLY A 18 17.64 8.05 12.66
N HIS A 19 17.46 8.01 11.33
CA HIS A 19 17.49 9.19 10.49
C HIS A 19 16.18 9.98 10.60
N ASP A 20 16.29 11.30 10.58
CA ASP A 20 15.12 12.18 10.42
C ASP A 20 14.75 12.22 8.92
N LEU A 21 13.76 11.41 8.55
CA LEU A 21 13.26 11.27 7.19
C LEU A 21 11.86 11.86 7.07
N THR A 22 11.64 12.65 6.04
CA THR A 22 10.32 13.26 5.79
C THR A 22 9.52 12.40 4.82
N PRO A 23 8.32 11.91 5.19
CA PRO A 23 7.45 11.20 4.26
C PRO A 23 7.03 12.11 3.09
N PRO A 24 7.07 11.63 1.83
CA PRO A 24 6.79 12.47 0.66
C PRO A 24 5.33 12.95 0.60
N HIS A 25 4.38 12.20 1.14
CA HIS A 25 2.97 12.60 1.18
C HIS A 25 2.70 13.77 2.11
N ASP A 26 3.52 14.00 3.15
CA ASP A 26 3.41 15.15 4.05
C ASP A 26 3.88 16.46 3.40
N ILE A 27 4.61 16.35 2.30
CA ILE A 27 5.20 17.49 1.61
C ILE A 27 4.80 17.57 0.13
N SER A 28 3.74 16.91 -0.26
CA SER A 28 3.20 17.00 -1.62
C SER A 28 2.93 18.47 -2.00
N ASP A 29 3.37 18.85 -3.20
CA ASP A 29 3.28 20.22 -3.73
C ASP A 29 4.05 21.29 -2.90
N LYS A 30 4.89 20.88 -1.96
CA LYS A 30 5.75 21.78 -1.16
C LYS A 30 7.20 21.68 -1.60
N SER A 31 8.00 22.69 -1.23
CA SER A 31 9.44 22.67 -1.49
C SER A 31 10.14 21.57 -0.68
N VAL A 32 11.03 20.83 -1.33
CA VAL A 32 11.91 19.84 -0.69
C VAL A 32 13.08 20.48 0.08
N TYR A 33 13.26 21.81 -0.04
CA TYR A 33 14.30 22.52 0.66
C TYR A 33 14.19 22.34 2.17
N GLY A 34 15.29 21.94 2.83
CA GLY A 34 15.32 21.66 4.26
C GLY A 34 14.64 20.35 4.70
N ARG A 35 14.14 19.53 3.75
CA ARG A 35 13.44 18.26 4.00
C ARG A 35 14.28 17.03 3.67
N LEU A 36 15.53 17.22 3.23
CA LEU A 36 16.46 16.12 3.01
C LEU A 36 16.77 15.40 4.33
N PRO A 37 17.18 14.11 4.26
CA PRO A 37 17.55 13.32 5.42
C PRO A 37 18.53 14.04 6.36
N LYS A 38 18.29 13.92 7.67
CA LYS A 38 19.11 14.50 8.73
C LYS A 38 19.45 13.43 9.78
N GLY A 39 20.18 13.80 10.81
CA GLY A 39 20.64 12.87 11.85
C GLY A 39 21.97 12.21 11.50
N GLU A 40 22.37 11.24 12.30
CA GLU A 40 23.62 10.50 12.09
C GLU A 40 23.56 9.77 10.73
N ASN A 41 24.58 9.94 9.89
CA ASN A 41 24.65 9.44 8.50
C ASN A 41 23.55 9.98 7.55
N GLY A 42 22.73 10.95 7.95
CA GLY A 42 21.72 11.55 7.09
C GLY A 42 22.30 12.16 5.81
N GLU A 43 23.54 12.69 5.89
CA GLU A 43 24.25 13.24 4.74
C GLU A 43 24.49 12.19 3.64
N PHE A 44 24.78 10.95 3.99
CA PHE A 44 24.94 9.86 3.03
C PHE A 44 23.66 9.65 2.21
N TYR A 45 22.51 9.58 2.87
CA TYR A 45 21.21 9.40 2.19
C TYR A 45 20.80 10.65 1.40
N ALA A 46 21.08 11.83 1.93
CA ALA A 46 20.87 13.08 1.20
C ALA A 46 21.72 13.17 -0.08
N ASP A 47 22.96 12.69 -0.03
CA ASP A 47 23.85 12.61 -1.20
C ASP A 47 23.31 11.61 -2.23
N LEU A 48 22.84 10.43 -1.82
CA LEU A 48 22.19 9.47 -2.73
C LEU A 48 20.99 10.10 -3.46
N MET A 49 20.15 10.85 -2.74
CA MET A 49 19.01 11.55 -3.34
C MET A 49 19.44 12.59 -4.37
N LYS A 50 20.45 13.42 -4.04
CA LYS A 50 21.01 14.43 -4.95
C LYS A 50 21.64 13.79 -6.19
N ARG A 51 22.41 12.73 -6.02
CA ARG A 51 23.03 11.99 -7.14
C ARG A 51 22.00 11.32 -8.02
N SER A 52 20.92 10.82 -7.45
CA SER A 52 19.83 10.24 -8.23
C SER A 52 19.20 11.28 -9.16
N PHE A 53 19.04 12.52 -8.72
CA PHE A 53 18.55 13.60 -9.57
C PHE A 53 19.49 13.83 -10.78
N THR A 54 20.79 13.90 -10.55
CA THR A 54 21.75 14.04 -11.65
C THR A 54 21.67 12.89 -12.65
N LEU A 55 21.46 11.68 -12.18
CA LEU A 55 21.35 10.49 -13.02
C LEU A 55 20.01 10.40 -13.80
N LEU A 56 18.91 10.74 -13.12
CA LEU A 56 17.56 10.49 -13.62
C LEU A 56 16.98 11.66 -14.43
N ASN A 57 17.40 12.89 -14.16
CA ASN A 57 16.81 14.07 -14.77
C ASN A 57 16.85 14.02 -16.30
N ASP A 58 17.97 13.66 -16.89
CA ASP A 58 18.20 13.59 -18.32
C ASP A 58 18.05 12.15 -18.89
N HIS A 59 17.53 11.23 -18.08
CA HIS A 59 17.30 9.87 -18.51
C HIS A 59 16.27 9.82 -19.66
N PRO A 60 16.47 9.01 -20.72
CA PRO A 60 15.58 8.96 -21.89
C PRO A 60 14.11 8.76 -21.55
N VAL A 61 13.79 7.97 -20.53
CA VAL A 61 12.42 7.76 -20.04
C VAL A 61 11.81 9.08 -19.55
N ASN A 62 12.57 9.87 -18.79
CA ASN A 62 12.10 11.15 -18.27
C ASN A 62 11.98 12.20 -19.36
N LEU A 63 12.90 12.25 -20.31
CA LEU A 63 12.81 13.11 -21.47
C LEU A 63 11.57 12.79 -22.31
N LYS A 64 11.24 11.50 -22.48
CA LYS A 64 10.00 11.08 -23.15
C LYS A 64 8.76 11.51 -22.36
N ARG A 65 8.75 11.32 -21.04
CA ARG A 65 7.64 11.76 -20.18
C ARG A 65 7.36 13.27 -20.32
N VAL A 66 8.41 14.08 -20.27
CA VAL A 66 8.30 15.53 -20.43
C VAL A 66 7.73 15.91 -21.80
N LYS A 67 8.18 15.24 -22.88
CA LYS A 67 7.60 15.45 -24.23
C LYS A 67 6.12 15.11 -24.31
N GLU A 68 5.67 14.16 -23.49
CA GLU A 68 4.27 13.75 -23.38
C GLU A 68 3.47 14.63 -22.38
N GLY A 69 4.03 15.72 -21.88
CA GLY A 69 3.38 16.62 -20.90
C GLY A 69 3.27 16.02 -19.49
N LYS A 70 4.00 14.93 -19.21
CA LYS A 70 4.01 14.25 -17.90
C LYS A 70 5.17 14.75 -17.03
N LYS A 71 4.97 14.80 -15.72
CA LYS A 71 6.07 15.08 -14.76
C LYS A 71 7.14 13.99 -14.85
N PRO A 72 8.45 14.33 -14.83
CA PRO A 72 9.52 13.36 -14.78
C PRO A 72 9.62 12.70 -13.39
N ALA A 73 10.05 11.44 -13.35
CA ALA A 73 10.44 10.75 -12.11
C ALA A 73 11.95 10.92 -11.94
N ASN A 74 12.39 12.12 -11.55
CA ASN A 74 13.76 12.57 -11.67
C ASN A 74 14.60 12.49 -10.38
N SER A 75 14.06 11.94 -9.30
CA SER A 75 14.81 11.70 -8.07
C SER A 75 14.19 10.55 -7.28
N ILE A 76 15.03 9.84 -6.53
CA ILE A 76 14.54 8.99 -5.44
C ILE A 76 14.24 9.85 -4.21
N TRP A 77 13.32 9.38 -3.38
CA TRP A 77 13.03 9.96 -2.09
C TRP A 77 13.07 8.86 -1.02
N LEU A 78 14.00 8.96 -0.09
CA LEU A 78 14.22 7.94 0.95
C LEU A 78 13.41 8.29 2.19
N TRP A 79 12.61 7.33 2.65
CA TRP A 79 11.73 7.50 3.82
C TRP A 79 11.29 6.13 4.35
N GLY A 80 10.66 6.11 5.51
CA GLY A 80 10.06 4.89 6.05
C GLY A 80 11.10 3.82 6.40
N GLU A 81 12.23 4.23 6.97
CA GLU A 81 13.29 3.30 7.36
C GLU A 81 12.86 2.36 8.47
N GLY A 82 13.52 1.22 8.54
CA GLY A 82 13.35 0.26 9.62
C GLY A 82 14.20 -0.98 9.41
N THR A 83 14.15 -1.85 10.39
CA THR A 83 14.75 -3.18 10.33
C THR A 83 13.67 -4.23 10.17
N LYS A 84 14.03 -5.43 9.68
CA LYS A 84 13.07 -6.54 9.59
C LYS A 84 12.49 -6.84 10.97
N PRO A 85 11.18 -6.69 11.19
CA PRO A 85 10.55 -7.00 12.47
C PRO A 85 10.46 -8.53 12.66
N ALA A 86 10.50 -8.96 13.92
CA ALA A 86 10.18 -10.33 14.32
C ALA A 86 8.72 -10.36 14.77
N LEU A 87 7.81 -10.64 13.84
CA LEU A 87 6.40 -10.79 14.15
C LEU A 87 6.12 -12.23 14.61
N GLU A 88 5.21 -12.36 15.55
CA GLU A 88 4.74 -13.66 16.00
C GLU A 88 3.83 -14.27 14.92
N ASP A 89 3.92 -15.57 14.70
CA ASP A 89 3.12 -16.29 13.72
C ASP A 89 1.63 -16.22 14.11
N PHE A 90 0.81 -15.75 13.17
CA PHE A 90 -0.63 -15.53 13.39
C PHE A 90 -1.35 -16.80 13.83
N SER A 91 -1.02 -17.93 13.21
CA SER A 91 -1.67 -19.20 13.52
C SER A 91 -1.30 -19.71 14.92
N LYS A 92 -0.07 -19.49 15.36
CA LYS A 92 0.35 -19.83 16.73
C LYS A 92 -0.30 -18.92 17.76
N MET A 93 -0.40 -17.62 17.44
CA MET A 93 -0.96 -16.63 18.36
C MET A 93 -2.50 -16.75 18.49
N ARG A 94 -3.19 -17.06 17.41
CA ARG A 94 -4.66 -17.05 17.35
C ARG A 94 -5.31 -18.41 17.21
N GLY A 95 -4.57 -19.45 16.87
CA GLY A 95 -5.11 -20.77 16.55
C GLY A 95 -5.87 -20.81 15.23
N LEU A 96 -5.70 -19.80 14.38
CA LEU A 96 -6.44 -19.59 13.13
C LEU A 96 -5.48 -19.52 11.95
N LYS A 97 -5.86 -20.08 10.82
CA LYS A 97 -5.13 -19.95 9.56
C LYS A 97 -5.58 -18.64 8.88
N GLY A 98 -4.66 -17.69 8.75
CA GLY A 98 -4.96 -16.38 8.18
C GLY A 98 -4.54 -16.22 6.72
N GLY A 99 -5.33 -15.47 5.96
CA GLY A 99 -5.00 -14.98 4.63
C GLY A 99 -5.06 -13.47 4.55
N ILE A 100 -4.39 -12.89 3.54
CA ILE A 100 -4.39 -11.45 3.30
C ILE A 100 -4.48 -11.14 1.82
N ILE A 101 -5.35 -10.20 1.47
CA ILE A 101 -5.53 -9.63 0.13
C ILE A 101 -5.20 -8.15 0.19
N THR A 102 -4.18 -7.72 -0.54
CA THR A 102 -3.76 -6.31 -0.59
C THR A 102 -2.96 -6.01 -1.85
N ALA A 103 -3.07 -4.80 -2.35
CA ALA A 103 -2.23 -4.28 -3.43
C ALA A 103 -0.94 -3.62 -2.88
N VAL A 104 -0.83 -3.45 -1.57
CA VAL A 104 0.27 -2.70 -0.92
C VAL A 104 1.34 -3.66 -0.43
N ASP A 105 2.55 -3.51 -0.94
CA ASP A 105 3.69 -4.38 -0.61
C ASP A 105 4.05 -4.36 0.89
N LEU A 106 3.87 -3.23 1.58
CA LEU A 106 4.05 -3.13 3.03
C LEU A 106 3.12 -4.09 3.76
N VAL A 107 1.84 -4.09 3.41
CA VAL A 107 0.82 -4.92 4.04
C VAL A 107 1.02 -6.40 3.68
N LYS A 108 1.44 -6.71 2.44
CA LYS A 108 1.88 -8.07 2.05
C LYS A 108 3.06 -8.52 2.93
N GLY A 109 4.05 -7.66 3.11
CA GLY A 109 5.23 -7.95 3.94
C GLY A 109 4.87 -8.26 5.38
N ILE A 110 3.95 -7.51 5.98
CA ILE A 110 3.43 -7.77 7.33
C ILE A 110 2.75 -9.14 7.38
N GLY A 111 1.87 -9.44 6.42
CA GLY A 111 1.20 -10.74 6.32
C GLY A 111 2.18 -11.90 6.22
N MET A 112 3.17 -11.78 5.34
CA MET A 112 4.23 -12.80 5.19
C MET A 112 5.04 -13.01 6.48
N LEU A 113 5.42 -11.93 7.16
CA LEU A 113 6.18 -11.99 8.40
C LEU A 113 5.36 -12.58 9.57
N ALA A 114 4.04 -12.38 9.54
CA ALA A 114 3.10 -12.98 10.47
C ALA A 114 2.66 -14.42 10.08
N GLY A 115 3.26 -15.03 9.05
CA GLY A 115 2.93 -16.38 8.62
C GLY A 115 1.56 -16.52 7.94
N MET A 116 0.95 -15.42 7.50
CA MET A 116 -0.32 -15.43 6.78
C MET A 116 -0.13 -15.76 5.29
N ARG A 117 -1.09 -16.43 4.70
CA ARG A 117 -1.10 -16.73 3.26
C ARG A 117 -1.41 -15.46 2.46
N ILE A 118 -0.56 -15.10 1.53
CA ILE A 118 -0.88 -14.03 0.56
C ILE A 118 -1.80 -14.61 -0.51
N LEU A 119 -2.95 -13.97 -0.67
CA LEU A 119 -3.94 -14.31 -1.69
C LEU A 119 -3.77 -13.32 -2.84
N ASP A 120 -3.10 -13.77 -3.88
CA ASP A 120 -2.90 -12.95 -5.08
C ASP A 120 -4.18 -12.91 -5.91
N VAL A 121 -4.55 -11.72 -6.36
CA VAL A 121 -5.74 -11.45 -7.17
C VAL A 121 -5.33 -10.60 -8.35
N ASP A 122 -5.66 -11.02 -9.55
CA ASP A 122 -5.36 -10.25 -10.75
C ASP A 122 -6.14 -8.92 -10.78
N GLY A 123 -5.53 -7.88 -11.32
CA GLY A 123 -6.18 -6.58 -11.49
C GLY A 123 -6.39 -5.78 -10.21
N ILE A 124 -5.79 -6.19 -9.07
CA ILE A 124 -5.83 -5.35 -7.87
C ILE A 124 -4.81 -4.23 -7.97
N THR A 125 -5.28 -3.04 -7.64
CA THR A 125 -4.48 -1.83 -7.51
C THR A 125 -4.74 -1.17 -6.16
N GLY A 126 -3.90 -0.20 -5.76
CA GLY A 126 -4.18 0.69 -4.62
C GLY A 126 -5.19 1.80 -4.96
N ASN A 127 -5.89 1.75 -6.11
CA ASN A 127 -6.66 2.84 -6.65
C ASN A 127 -8.15 2.48 -6.84
N TYR A 128 -8.96 3.45 -7.25
CA TYR A 128 -10.40 3.29 -7.50
C TYR A 128 -10.73 2.32 -8.65
N ASP A 129 -9.78 2.00 -9.49
CA ASP A 129 -9.88 1.02 -10.59
C ASP A 129 -9.54 -0.42 -10.18
N THR A 130 -9.27 -0.67 -8.90
CA THR A 130 -8.98 -2.00 -8.37
C THR A 130 -10.13 -2.99 -8.63
N ASP A 131 -9.82 -4.27 -8.80
CA ASP A 131 -10.86 -5.30 -8.84
C ASP A 131 -11.44 -5.59 -7.43
N PHE A 132 -12.44 -4.80 -7.05
CA PHE A 132 -13.17 -4.95 -5.79
C PHE A 132 -13.85 -6.34 -5.68
N LYS A 133 -14.44 -6.80 -6.78
CA LYS A 133 -15.15 -8.07 -6.80
C LYS A 133 -14.20 -9.25 -6.69
N GLY A 134 -13.09 -9.22 -7.43
CA GLY A 134 -12.07 -10.27 -7.37
C GLY A 134 -11.48 -10.43 -5.97
N LYS A 135 -11.27 -9.33 -5.23
CA LYS A 135 -10.85 -9.40 -3.82
C LYS A 135 -11.87 -10.17 -2.96
N ALA A 136 -13.15 -9.90 -3.14
CA ALA A 136 -14.21 -10.58 -2.37
C ALA A 136 -14.36 -12.06 -2.75
N GLU A 137 -14.30 -12.38 -4.04
CA GLU A 137 -14.37 -13.78 -4.51
C GLU A 137 -13.18 -14.58 -3.98
N ALA A 138 -11.95 -14.05 -4.07
CA ALA A 138 -10.76 -14.73 -3.56
C ALA A 138 -10.83 -14.95 -2.04
N ALA A 139 -11.37 -13.97 -1.29
CA ALA A 139 -11.57 -14.11 0.15
C ALA A 139 -12.59 -15.20 0.47
N ALA A 140 -13.74 -15.21 -0.24
CA ALA A 140 -14.76 -16.23 -0.06
C ALA A 140 -14.25 -17.63 -0.42
N ASP A 141 -13.52 -17.76 -1.53
CA ASP A 141 -12.91 -19.04 -1.91
C ASP A 141 -11.92 -19.55 -0.88
N ALA A 142 -11.07 -18.66 -0.37
CA ALA A 142 -10.08 -19.02 0.65
C ALA A 142 -10.73 -19.51 1.96
N LEU A 143 -11.84 -18.89 2.36
CA LEU A 143 -12.57 -19.27 3.57
C LEU A 143 -13.44 -20.52 3.37
N LEU A 144 -14.17 -20.61 2.26
CA LEU A 144 -15.13 -21.70 2.01
C LEU A 144 -14.45 -22.98 1.48
N ASN A 145 -13.38 -22.85 0.69
CA ASN A 145 -12.84 -23.97 -0.08
C ASN A 145 -11.38 -24.32 0.29
N ASP A 146 -10.57 -23.33 0.69
CA ASP A 146 -9.12 -23.52 0.91
C ASP A 146 -8.75 -23.74 2.38
N GLY A 147 -9.73 -23.75 3.28
CA GLY A 147 -9.57 -24.05 4.71
C GLY A 147 -8.84 -22.97 5.49
N LEU A 148 -8.96 -21.70 5.08
CA LEU A 148 -8.60 -20.56 5.91
C LEU A 148 -9.75 -20.23 6.88
N ASP A 149 -9.40 -19.74 8.06
CA ASP A 149 -10.33 -19.36 9.12
C ASP A 149 -10.53 -17.83 9.18
N TYR A 150 -9.59 -17.07 8.60
CA TYR A 150 -9.56 -15.62 8.64
C TYR A 150 -8.97 -15.05 7.35
N VAL A 151 -9.61 -14.02 6.78
CA VAL A 151 -9.05 -13.26 5.66
C VAL A 151 -9.14 -11.76 5.94
N TYR A 152 -8.01 -11.08 5.81
CA TYR A 152 -7.91 -9.62 5.84
C TYR A 152 -7.94 -9.09 4.41
N ILE A 153 -8.96 -8.29 4.09
CA ILE A 153 -9.10 -7.63 2.78
C ILE A 153 -8.74 -6.17 2.95
N HIS A 154 -7.64 -5.76 2.37
CA HIS A 154 -7.19 -4.37 2.38
C HIS A 154 -7.61 -3.64 1.10
N ILE A 155 -8.21 -2.46 1.26
CA ILE A 155 -8.68 -1.61 0.16
C ILE A 155 -8.21 -0.19 0.38
N ASP A 156 -7.21 0.22 -0.36
CA ASP A 156 -6.53 1.52 -0.32
C ASP A 156 -7.31 2.65 -1.01
N ALA A 157 -8.18 2.30 -1.95
CA ALA A 157 -8.75 3.23 -2.92
C ALA A 157 -9.39 4.50 -2.30
N PRO A 158 -10.16 4.43 -1.19
CA PRO A 158 -10.71 5.63 -0.56
C PRO A 158 -9.64 6.55 0.02
N ASP A 159 -8.55 6.00 0.55
CA ASP A 159 -7.42 6.75 1.10
C ASP A 159 -6.65 7.47 0.00
N GLU A 160 -6.24 6.77 -1.03
CA GLU A 160 -5.54 7.33 -2.18
C GLU A 160 -6.34 8.42 -2.90
N CYS A 161 -7.66 8.30 -2.97
CA CYS A 161 -8.54 9.36 -3.46
C CYS A 161 -8.56 10.57 -2.51
N GLY A 162 -8.53 10.35 -1.20
CA GLY A 162 -8.42 11.39 -0.19
C GLY A 162 -7.15 12.22 -0.36
N HIS A 163 -6.01 11.58 -0.46
CA HIS A 163 -4.70 12.22 -0.69
C HIS A 163 -4.63 13.04 -1.99
N ARG A 164 -5.38 12.65 -3.01
CA ARG A 164 -5.50 13.43 -4.25
C ARG A 164 -6.55 14.55 -4.21
N GLY A 165 -7.36 14.60 -3.16
CA GLY A 165 -8.51 15.50 -3.07
C GLY A 165 -9.65 15.13 -4.03
N ASP A 166 -9.70 13.87 -4.45
CA ASP A 166 -10.67 13.35 -5.42
C ASP A 166 -11.90 12.77 -4.70
N CYS A 167 -12.79 13.67 -4.30
CA CYS A 167 -14.00 13.30 -3.57
C CYS A 167 -14.93 12.37 -4.37
N ALA A 168 -15.01 12.55 -5.69
CA ALA A 168 -15.89 11.76 -6.53
C ALA A 168 -15.48 10.29 -6.55
N HIS A 169 -14.20 10.00 -6.79
CA HIS A 169 -13.70 8.64 -6.78
C HIS A 169 -13.58 8.06 -5.36
N LYS A 170 -13.45 8.89 -4.33
CA LYS A 170 -13.53 8.41 -2.95
C LYS A 170 -14.92 7.85 -2.64
N VAL A 171 -15.98 8.59 -2.95
CA VAL A 171 -17.36 8.13 -2.79
C VAL A 171 -17.61 6.88 -3.63
N TYR A 172 -17.22 6.92 -4.91
CA TYR A 172 -17.32 5.76 -5.79
C TYR A 172 -16.65 4.52 -5.19
N SER A 173 -15.44 4.64 -4.64
CA SER A 173 -14.72 3.51 -4.02
C SER A 173 -15.47 2.92 -2.84
N ILE A 174 -16.07 3.77 -2.00
CA ILE A 174 -16.89 3.33 -0.86
C ILE A 174 -18.14 2.59 -1.35
N GLU A 175 -18.82 3.09 -2.39
CA GLU A 175 -19.95 2.42 -3.03
C GLU A 175 -19.56 1.07 -3.64
N GLN A 176 -18.34 0.96 -4.22
CA GLN A 176 -17.83 -0.32 -4.72
C GLN A 176 -17.53 -1.31 -3.58
N ILE A 177 -17.03 -0.84 -2.44
CA ILE A 177 -16.84 -1.70 -1.27
C ILE A 177 -18.19 -2.30 -0.84
N ASP A 178 -19.21 -1.47 -0.70
CA ASP A 178 -20.56 -1.96 -0.36
C ASP A 178 -21.13 -2.87 -1.45
N GLY A 179 -21.22 -2.39 -2.68
CA GLY A 179 -21.92 -3.07 -3.78
C GLY A 179 -21.19 -4.27 -4.37
N LYS A 180 -19.85 -4.31 -4.29
CA LYS A 180 -19.06 -5.40 -4.89
C LYS A 180 -18.33 -6.26 -3.87
N VAL A 181 -17.80 -5.68 -2.78
CA VAL A 181 -17.12 -6.50 -1.78
C VAL A 181 -18.12 -7.13 -0.82
N LEU A 182 -18.83 -6.30 -0.05
CA LEU A 182 -19.75 -6.78 0.97
C LEU A 182 -20.87 -7.65 0.37
N LYS A 183 -21.52 -7.14 -0.67
CA LYS A 183 -22.60 -7.88 -1.34
C LYS A 183 -22.13 -9.23 -1.90
N THR A 184 -20.92 -9.34 -2.43
CA THR A 184 -20.37 -10.60 -2.92
C THR A 184 -20.12 -11.56 -1.78
N LEU A 185 -19.51 -11.12 -0.68
CA LEU A 185 -19.26 -11.94 0.50
C LEU A 185 -20.57 -12.48 1.08
N PHE A 186 -21.56 -11.61 1.36
CA PHE A 186 -22.85 -12.04 1.88
C PHE A 186 -23.50 -13.08 1.00
N LYS A 187 -23.56 -12.85 -0.32
CA LYS A 187 -24.15 -13.79 -1.27
C LYS A 187 -23.42 -15.14 -1.31
N ARG A 188 -22.08 -15.12 -1.24
CA ARG A 188 -21.28 -16.36 -1.29
C ARG A 188 -21.51 -17.21 -0.03
N PHE A 189 -21.51 -16.60 1.15
CA PHE A 189 -21.75 -17.31 2.41
C PHE A 189 -23.20 -17.76 2.57
N GLU A 190 -24.19 -16.93 2.20
CA GLU A 190 -25.61 -17.31 2.16
C GLU A 190 -25.84 -18.53 1.26
N ASN A 191 -25.27 -18.54 0.05
CA ASN A 191 -25.40 -19.67 -0.88
C ASN A 191 -24.69 -20.95 -0.37
N ALA A 192 -23.64 -20.81 0.42
CA ALA A 192 -22.94 -21.93 1.03
C ALA A 192 -23.64 -22.46 2.29
N GLY A 193 -24.53 -21.67 2.89
CA GLY A 193 -25.17 -22.01 4.17
C GLY A 193 -24.21 -21.95 5.35
N GLU A 194 -23.13 -21.15 5.24
CA GLU A 194 -22.08 -21.02 6.25
C GLU A 194 -22.20 -19.70 7.02
N ASP A 195 -22.11 -19.80 8.31
CA ASP A 195 -22.06 -18.64 9.20
C ASP A 195 -20.68 -17.97 9.14
N PHE A 196 -20.64 -16.64 9.20
CA PHE A 196 -19.40 -15.88 9.22
C PHE A 196 -19.52 -14.61 10.07
N THR A 197 -18.39 -14.12 10.53
CA THR A 197 -18.29 -12.82 11.18
C THR A 197 -17.55 -11.84 10.27
N LEU A 198 -18.16 -10.70 10.02
CA LEU A 198 -17.59 -9.63 9.21
C LEU A 198 -17.29 -8.41 10.06
N LEU A 199 -16.04 -7.93 10.01
CA LEU A 199 -15.63 -6.64 10.55
C LEU A 199 -15.31 -5.70 9.38
N VAL A 200 -15.97 -4.55 9.34
CA VAL A 200 -15.69 -3.47 8.39
C VAL A 200 -15.26 -2.25 9.20
N CYS A 201 -14.04 -1.81 8.99
CA CYS A 201 -13.52 -0.63 9.68
C CYS A 201 -12.58 0.18 8.79
N PRO A 202 -12.64 1.51 8.84
CA PRO A 202 -11.56 2.36 8.35
C PRO A 202 -10.38 2.27 9.33
N ASP A 203 -9.16 2.54 8.86
CA ASP A 203 -7.99 2.70 9.71
C ASP A 203 -7.89 4.13 10.27
N HIS A 204 -8.05 5.14 9.40
CA HIS A 204 -8.06 6.57 9.73
C HIS A 204 -8.86 7.36 8.70
N SER A 205 -9.12 8.61 8.99
CA SER A 205 -9.68 9.55 8.03
C SER A 205 -8.58 10.15 7.14
N THR A 206 -8.87 10.31 5.86
CA THR A 206 -8.03 11.05 4.88
C THR A 206 -8.94 12.01 4.13
N PRO A 207 -9.28 13.18 4.74
CA PRO A 207 -10.19 14.13 4.15
C PRO A 207 -9.65 14.73 2.85
N CYS A 208 -10.53 14.87 1.85
CA CYS A 208 -10.15 15.36 0.52
C CYS A 208 -9.70 16.84 0.51
N ASP A 209 -10.11 17.62 1.48
CA ASP A 209 -9.78 19.04 1.60
C ASP A 209 -8.35 19.26 2.14
N ILE A 210 -7.93 18.48 3.11
CA ILE A 210 -6.57 18.57 3.69
C ILE A 210 -5.57 17.62 3.02
N LYS A 211 -6.05 16.57 2.31
CA LYS A 211 -5.24 15.61 1.54
C LYS A 211 -4.20 14.85 2.34
N THR A 212 -4.40 14.72 3.62
CA THR A 212 -3.53 13.97 4.55
C THR A 212 -4.31 13.56 5.79
N HIS A 213 -3.69 12.83 6.70
CA HIS A 213 -4.20 12.37 7.99
C HIS A 213 -3.25 12.71 9.13
#